data_a15a675c5dfdf5adde5639d2b3a3b09c
#
_entry.id   a15a675c5dfdf5adde5639d2b3a3b09c
#
_cell.length_a   1.000
_cell.length_b   1.000
_cell.length_c   1.000
_cell.angle_alpha   90.00
_cell.angle_beta   90.00
_cell.angle_gamma   90.00
#
_symmetry.space_group_name_H-M   'P 1'
#
loop_
_entity.id
_entity.type
_entity.pdbx_description
1 polymer ?
#
loop_
_entity_poly.entity_id
_entity_poly.type
_entity_poly.pdbx_seq_one_letter_code
_entity_poly.pdbx_strand_id
1 'polypeptide(L)'
;MKWIYRIQQKLQVAFLLAIVLAGVFIKSMLERNNVSELGDSFSSVYEDRLLVESYIYQLSDRLHKKKILLDHCAESKNPEEVRTEIAKQNAAINLLVADYEKTKLTQAEVISFQSLKSTLSEMEMMEAEFLKPNAEFLSKPSFENQFLNAFSNLNQLSDIQLTEGKTLIDQSKKIVAGSTILTQFELGMIIIIGLIILALVLASNSITAQTSQKHQLN
;
A
#
# COMPACT_ATOMS: atom_id res chain seq x y z
N MET A 1 1.74 40.49 51.65
CA MET A 1 0.86 39.93 50.59
C MET A 1 1.41 39.91 49.16
N LYS A 2 2.43 40.69 48.79
CA LYS A 2 3.00 40.71 47.42
C LYS A 2 3.78 39.43 47.04
N TRP A 3 4.26 38.65 48.00
CA TRP A 3 5.08 37.46 47.72
C TRP A 3 4.26 36.24 47.29
N ILE A 4 3.05 36.09 47.82
CA ILE A 4 2.12 34.99 47.46
C ILE A 4 1.60 35.18 46.03
N TYR A 5 1.32 36.40 45.62
CA TYR A 5 0.91 36.69 44.23
C TYR A 5 1.99 36.36 43.19
N ARG A 6 3.26 36.53 43.56
CA ARG A 6 4.41 36.22 42.70
C ARG A 6 4.62 34.71 42.49
N ILE A 7 4.27 33.91 43.52
CA ILE A 7 4.36 32.44 43.44
C ILE A 7 3.18 31.90 42.61
N GLN A 8 1.97 32.39 42.78
CA GLN A 8 0.81 31.98 42.00
C GLN A 8 0.98 32.26 40.50
N GLN A 9 1.52 33.40 40.12
CA GLN A 9 1.79 33.73 38.72
C GLN A 9 2.83 32.77 38.11
N LYS A 10 3.89 32.41 38.83
CA LYS A 10 4.89 31.43 38.35
C LYS A 10 4.30 30.03 38.20
N LEU A 11 3.41 29.64 39.11
CA LEU A 11 2.75 28.33 39.06
C LEU A 11 1.77 28.25 37.86
N GLN A 12 1.02 29.32 37.58
CA GLN A 12 0.13 29.42 36.44
C GLN A 12 0.89 29.32 35.12
N VAL A 13 2.02 30.00 34.98
CA VAL A 13 2.86 29.95 33.81
C VAL A 13 3.48 28.56 33.62
N ALA A 14 3.96 27.94 34.72
CA ALA A 14 4.50 26.58 34.67
C ALA A 14 3.44 25.56 34.26
N PHE A 15 2.22 25.70 34.75
CA PHE A 15 1.09 24.84 34.40
C PHE A 15 0.70 24.99 32.90
N LEU A 16 0.69 26.21 32.38
CA LEU A 16 0.38 26.51 31.00
C LEU A 16 1.46 25.96 30.05
N LEU A 17 2.74 26.06 30.42
CA LEU A 17 3.85 25.44 29.73
C LEU A 17 3.76 23.90 29.72
N ALA A 18 3.35 23.31 30.85
CA ALA A 18 3.17 21.85 30.96
C ALA A 18 2.04 21.35 30.04
N ILE A 19 0.93 22.10 29.92
CA ILE A 19 -0.17 21.76 28.99
C ILE A 19 0.33 21.80 27.53
N VAL A 20 1.07 22.83 27.17
CA VAL A 20 1.60 22.96 25.81
C VAL A 20 2.60 21.85 25.50
N LEU A 21 3.49 21.53 26.43
CA LEU A 21 4.46 20.43 26.29
C LEU A 21 3.76 19.08 26.14
N ALA A 22 2.70 18.84 26.93
CA ALA A 22 1.87 17.64 26.79
C ALA A 22 1.21 17.57 25.39
N GLY A 23 0.71 18.69 24.87
CA GLY A 23 0.13 18.78 23.52
C GLY A 23 1.15 18.45 22.42
N VAL A 24 2.37 18.96 22.50
CA VAL A 24 3.47 18.63 21.57
C VAL A 24 3.83 17.14 21.64
N PHE A 25 3.88 16.59 22.84
CA PHE A 25 4.19 15.16 23.02
C PHE A 25 3.12 14.25 22.41
N ILE A 26 1.84 14.55 22.66
CA ILE A 26 0.71 13.80 22.10
C ILE A 26 0.74 13.88 20.55
N LYS A 27 0.98 15.07 19.99
CA LYS A 27 1.12 15.28 18.55
C LYS A 27 2.25 14.42 17.96
N SER A 28 3.42 14.45 18.58
CA SER A 28 4.59 13.68 18.13
C SER A 28 4.31 12.17 18.11
N MET A 29 3.56 11.68 19.09
CA MET A 29 3.16 10.27 19.16
C MET A 29 2.19 9.91 18.01
N LEU A 30 1.20 10.75 17.73
CA LEU A 30 0.24 10.55 16.64
C LEU A 30 0.93 10.60 15.26
N GLU A 31 1.85 11.52 15.05
CA GLU A 31 2.59 11.66 13.79
C GLU A 31 3.46 10.43 13.50
N ARG A 32 4.11 9.89 14.53
CA ARG A 32 4.89 8.65 14.41
C ARG A 32 4.03 7.47 13.94
N ASN A 33 2.82 7.33 14.47
CA ASN A 33 1.89 6.28 14.05
C ASN A 33 1.43 6.48 12.60
N ASN A 34 1.10 7.71 12.20
CA ASN A 34 0.68 8.04 10.84
C ASN A 34 1.80 7.75 9.82
N VAL A 35 3.06 8.06 10.14
CA VAL A 35 4.21 7.77 9.26
C VAL A 35 4.43 6.26 9.12
N SER A 36 4.29 5.49 10.21
CA SER A 36 4.37 4.03 10.16
C SER A 36 3.27 3.45 9.27
N GLU A 37 2.02 3.85 9.48
CA GLU A 37 0.86 3.40 8.71
C GLU A 37 0.99 3.75 7.20
N LEU A 38 1.56 4.91 6.90
CA LEU A 38 1.85 5.32 5.53
C LEU A 38 2.93 4.42 4.90
N GLY A 39 3.99 4.08 5.66
CA GLY A 39 5.03 3.15 5.22
C GLY A 39 4.47 1.76 4.92
N ASP A 40 3.62 1.25 5.81
CA ASP A 40 2.95 -0.04 5.63
C ASP A 40 2.03 -0.04 4.39
N SER A 41 1.32 1.08 4.16
CA SER A 41 0.47 1.25 2.97
C SER A 41 1.28 1.23 1.68
N PHE A 42 2.44 1.90 1.63
CA PHE A 42 3.32 1.86 0.45
C PHE A 42 3.92 0.49 0.20
N SER A 43 4.35 -0.21 1.26
CA SER A 43 4.84 -1.60 1.14
C SER A 43 3.74 -2.51 0.57
N SER A 44 2.52 -2.38 1.09
CA SER A 44 1.37 -3.15 0.61
C SER A 44 1.01 -2.85 -0.85
N VAL A 45 1.09 -1.57 -1.29
CA VAL A 45 0.87 -1.23 -2.70
C VAL A 45 1.92 -1.92 -3.59
N TYR A 46 3.17 -1.96 -3.16
CA TYR A 46 4.23 -2.59 -3.95
C TYR A 46 4.14 -4.12 -3.93
N GLU A 47 4.13 -4.72 -2.75
CA GLU A 47 4.23 -6.18 -2.58
C GLU A 47 2.92 -6.89 -2.88
N ASP A 48 1.78 -6.32 -2.45
CA ASP A 48 0.49 -6.97 -2.58
C ASP A 48 -0.25 -6.60 -3.87
N ARG A 49 0.16 -5.53 -4.59
CA ARG A 49 -0.55 -5.07 -5.79
C ARG A 49 0.32 -5.04 -7.05
N LEU A 50 1.44 -4.33 -7.04
CA LEU A 50 2.27 -4.21 -8.25
C LEU A 50 2.96 -5.53 -8.60
N LEU A 51 3.46 -6.25 -7.62
CA LEU A 51 4.08 -7.56 -7.83
C LEU A 51 3.05 -8.56 -8.36
N VAL A 52 1.87 -8.58 -7.77
CA VAL A 52 0.75 -9.44 -8.18
C VAL A 52 0.30 -9.12 -9.62
N GLU A 53 0.18 -7.84 -9.98
CA GLU A 53 -0.14 -7.41 -11.35
C GLU A 53 0.94 -7.87 -12.36
N SER A 54 2.21 -7.87 -11.95
CA SER A 54 3.30 -8.43 -12.75
C SER A 54 3.12 -9.93 -13.02
N TYR A 55 2.63 -10.70 -12.03
CA TYR A 55 2.32 -12.12 -12.24
C TYR A 55 1.15 -12.32 -13.19
N ILE A 56 0.09 -11.51 -13.07
CA ILE A 56 -1.07 -11.53 -13.99
C ILE A 56 -0.63 -11.27 -15.43
N TYR A 57 0.19 -10.24 -15.61
CA TYR A 57 0.76 -9.91 -16.94
C TYR A 57 1.59 -11.06 -17.51
N GLN A 58 2.48 -11.64 -16.71
CA GLN A 58 3.32 -12.76 -17.14
C GLN A 58 2.47 -14.01 -17.45
N LEU A 59 1.45 -14.32 -16.64
CA LEU A 59 0.51 -15.41 -16.92
C LEU A 59 -0.20 -15.19 -18.25
N SER A 60 -0.68 -13.98 -18.51
CA SER A 60 -1.32 -13.61 -19.78
C SER A 60 -0.37 -13.80 -20.98
N ASP A 61 0.89 -13.36 -20.86
CA ASP A 61 1.92 -13.53 -21.92
C ASP A 61 2.20 -15.02 -22.18
N ARG A 62 2.32 -15.84 -21.12
CA ARG A 62 2.54 -17.29 -21.28
C ARG A 62 1.36 -17.99 -21.93
N LEU A 63 0.13 -17.61 -21.55
CA LEU A 63 -1.09 -18.15 -22.16
C LEU A 63 -1.21 -17.77 -23.64
N HIS A 64 -0.88 -16.53 -24.02
CA HIS A 64 -0.86 -16.13 -25.43
C HIS A 64 0.17 -16.92 -26.24
N LYS A 65 1.39 -17.09 -25.74
CA LYS A 65 2.41 -17.90 -26.38
C LYS A 65 1.95 -19.35 -26.57
N LYS A 66 1.36 -19.93 -25.53
CA LYS A 66 0.80 -21.28 -25.54
C LYS A 66 -0.33 -21.43 -26.55
N LYS A 67 -1.24 -20.43 -26.63
CA LYS A 67 -2.31 -20.41 -27.65
C LYS A 67 -1.76 -20.45 -29.06
N ILE A 68 -0.77 -19.60 -29.35
CA ILE A 68 -0.10 -19.57 -30.67
C ILE A 68 0.52 -20.94 -31.02
N LEU A 69 1.20 -21.57 -30.04
CA LEU A 69 1.81 -22.90 -30.27
C LEU A 69 0.74 -23.96 -30.58
N LEU A 70 -0.38 -23.96 -29.86
CA LEU A 70 -1.48 -24.90 -30.10
C LEU A 70 -2.19 -24.64 -31.42
N ASP A 71 -2.38 -23.38 -31.81
CA ASP A 71 -3.00 -23.01 -33.08
C ASP A 71 -2.15 -23.46 -34.29
N HIS A 72 -0.82 -23.47 -34.18
CA HIS A 72 0.10 -23.87 -35.24
C HIS A 72 0.55 -25.34 -35.11
N CYS A 73 0.16 -26.07 -34.07
CA CYS A 73 0.60 -27.45 -33.84
C CYS A 73 0.26 -28.39 -35.00
N ALA A 74 -0.93 -28.22 -35.60
CA ALA A 74 -1.40 -29.05 -36.73
C ALA A 74 -0.60 -28.82 -38.02
N GLU A 75 0.00 -27.65 -38.19
CA GLU A 75 0.78 -27.25 -39.38
C GLU A 75 2.29 -27.43 -39.16
N SER A 76 2.71 -27.78 -37.95
CA SER A 76 4.12 -27.90 -37.61
C SER A 76 4.75 -29.16 -38.22
N LYS A 77 5.93 -28.97 -38.84
CA LYS A 77 6.77 -30.06 -39.34
C LYS A 77 7.45 -30.87 -38.23
N ASN A 78 7.46 -30.34 -36.99
CA ASN A 78 8.10 -30.99 -35.85
C ASN A 78 7.16 -30.95 -34.60
N PRO A 79 6.22 -31.88 -34.49
CA PRO A 79 5.28 -31.93 -33.34
C PRO A 79 5.95 -32.09 -31.97
N GLU A 80 7.10 -32.74 -31.90
CA GLU A 80 7.83 -32.95 -30.65
C GLU A 80 8.44 -31.65 -30.10
N GLU A 81 8.89 -30.76 -30.96
CA GLU A 81 9.38 -29.44 -30.59
C GLU A 81 8.24 -28.58 -29.98
N VAL A 82 7.07 -28.58 -30.65
CA VAL A 82 5.88 -27.88 -30.17
C VAL A 82 5.44 -28.42 -28.80
N ARG A 83 5.41 -29.75 -28.64
CA ARG A 83 5.08 -30.40 -27.36
C ARG A 83 6.04 -30.00 -26.26
N THR A 84 7.34 -29.95 -26.54
CA THR A 84 8.37 -29.53 -25.58
C THR A 84 8.19 -28.07 -25.18
N GLU A 85 7.89 -27.19 -26.12
CA GLU A 85 7.69 -25.77 -25.81
C GLU A 85 6.38 -25.53 -25.05
N ILE A 86 5.30 -26.28 -25.35
CA ILE A 86 4.06 -26.23 -24.54
C ILE A 86 4.34 -26.68 -23.08
N ALA A 87 5.06 -27.76 -22.90
CA ALA A 87 5.43 -28.23 -21.55
C ALA A 87 6.25 -27.18 -20.78
N LYS A 88 7.13 -26.46 -21.45
CA LYS A 88 7.89 -25.35 -20.86
C LYS A 88 7.00 -24.18 -20.47
N GLN A 89 6.00 -23.83 -21.32
CA GLN A 89 5.02 -22.78 -20.96
C GLN A 89 4.18 -23.22 -19.75
N ASN A 90 3.74 -24.47 -19.68
CA ASN A 90 3.01 -25.03 -18.53
C ASN A 90 3.83 -24.96 -17.25
N ALA A 91 5.10 -25.36 -17.30
CA ALA A 91 5.99 -25.25 -16.13
C ALA A 91 6.16 -23.80 -15.65
N ALA A 92 6.28 -22.83 -16.59
CA ALA A 92 6.38 -21.41 -16.25
C ALA A 92 5.06 -20.87 -15.68
N ILE A 93 3.91 -21.27 -16.22
CA ILE A 93 2.58 -20.90 -15.70
C ILE A 93 2.41 -21.43 -14.27
N ASN A 94 2.73 -22.71 -14.03
CA ASN A 94 2.61 -23.33 -12.71
C ASN A 94 3.50 -22.65 -11.66
N LEU A 95 4.70 -22.22 -12.06
CA LEU A 95 5.59 -21.45 -11.17
C LEU A 95 4.96 -20.08 -10.81
N LEU A 96 4.44 -19.36 -11.79
CA LEU A 96 3.80 -18.07 -11.58
C LEU A 96 2.53 -18.20 -10.71
N VAL A 97 1.74 -19.24 -10.92
CA VAL A 97 0.57 -19.56 -10.07
C VAL A 97 1.01 -19.82 -8.63
N ALA A 98 2.08 -20.59 -8.42
CA ALA A 98 2.61 -20.86 -7.10
C ALA A 98 3.18 -19.59 -6.41
N ASP A 99 3.79 -18.67 -7.17
CA ASP A 99 4.28 -17.40 -6.63
C ASP A 99 3.14 -16.45 -6.32
N TYR A 100 2.11 -16.40 -7.16
CA TYR A 100 0.88 -15.66 -6.88
C TYR A 100 0.21 -16.15 -5.59
N GLU A 101 0.13 -17.44 -5.37
CA GLU A 101 -0.51 -18.05 -4.19
C GLU A 101 0.18 -17.70 -2.86
N LYS A 102 1.48 -17.33 -2.90
CA LYS A 102 2.24 -16.86 -1.72
C LYS A 102 1.92 -15.42 -1.32
N THR A 103 1.28 -14.65 -2.20
CA THR A 103 0.93 -13.25 -1.93
C THR A 103 -0.29 -13.16 -1.02
N LYS A 104 -0.52 -11.97 -0.45
CA LYS A 104 -1.67 -11.73 0.42
C LYS A 104 -2.93 -11.50 -0.41
N LEU A 105 -3.75 -12.53 -0.54
CA LEU A 105 -4.99 -12.49 -1.31
C LEU A 105 -6.15 -11.89 -0.51
N THR A 106 -6.94 -11.04 -1.15
CA THR A 106 -8.26 -10.63 -0.65
C THR A 106 -9.28 -11.75 -0.88
N GLN A 107 -10.44 -11.67 -0.23
CA GLN A 107 -11.48 -12.67 -0.40
C GLN A 107 -12.01 -12.75 -1.84
N ALA A 108 -12.08 -11.60 -2.53
CA ALA A 108 -12.48 -11.54 -3.93
C ALA A 108 -11.43 -12.19 -4.85
N GLU A 109 -10.14 -11.96 -4.59
CA GLU A 109 -9.04 -12.58 -5.33
C GLU A 109 -9.02 -14.10 -5.17
N VAL A 110 -9.25 -14.62 -3.96
CA VAL A 110 -9.30 -16.07 -3.71
C VAL A 110 -10.32 -16.75 -4.63
N ILE A 111 -11.50 -16.17 -4.81
CA ILE A 111 -12.56 -16.73 -5.66
C ILE A 111 -12.12 -16.74 -7.14
N SER A 112 -11.67 -15.60 -7.65
CA SER A 112 -11.25 -15.46 -9.05
C SER A 112 -9.99 -16.27 -9.35
N PHE A 113 -9.05 -16.36 -8.41
CA PHE A 113 -7.84 -17.15 -8.54
C PHE A 113 -8.12 -18.66 -8.54
N GLN A 114 -9.05 -19.14 -7.72
CA GLN A 114 -9.50 -20.53 -7.76
C GLN A 114 -10.15 -20.87 -9.11
N SER A 115 -10.95 -19.98 -9.67
CA SER A 115 -11.54 -20.13 -11.01
C SER A 115 -10.44 -20.23 -12.08
N LEU A 116 -9.41 -19.36 -12.01
CA LEU A 116 -8.27 -19.43 -12.90
C LEU A 116 -7.54 -20.78 -12.78
N LYS A 117 -7.24 -21.24 -11.57
CA LYS A 117 -6.54 -22.52 -11.32
C LYS A 117 -7.35 -23.69 -11.90
N SER A 118 -8.68 -23.71 -11.73
CA SER A 118 -9.54 -24.74 -12.33
C SER A 118 -9.44 -24.73 -13.86
N THR A 119 -9.56 -23.54 -14.45
CA THR A 119 -9.47 -23.37 -15.92
C THR A 119 -8.12 -23.83 -16.47
N LEU A 120 -7.01 -23.46 -15.78
CA LEU A 120 -5.67 -23.88 -16.18
C LEU A 120 -5.48 -25.42 -16.11
N SER A 121 -6.01 -26.05 -15.05
CA SER A 121 -5.96 -27.50 -14.88
C SER A 121 -6.76 -28.23 -15.96
N GLU A 122 -7.96 -27.74 -16.30
CA GLU A 122 -8.76 -28.25 -17.39
C GLU A 122 -8.03 -28.12 -18.74
N MET A 123 -7.38 -26.97 -18.98
CA MET A 123 -6.57 -26.76 -20.19
C MET A 123 -5.42 -27.77 -20.29
N GLU A 124 -4.67 -28.03 -19.19
CA GLU A 124 -3.59 -29.01 -19.17
C GLU A 124 -4.08 -30.44 -19.49
N MET A 125 -5.25 -30.81 -18.95
CA MET A 125 -5.85 -32.12 -19.24
C MET A 125 -6.24 -32.23 -20.72
N MET A 126 -6.85 -31.21 -21.29
CA MET A 126 -7.23 -31.17 -22.72
C MET A 126 -6.00 -31.20 -23.63
N GLU A 127 -4.94 -30.49 -23.26
CA GLU A 127 -3.67 -30.49 -24.00
C GLU A 127 -3.00 -31.86 -23.98
N ALA A 128 -2.97 -32.51 -22.84
CA ALA A 128 -2.43 -33.86 -22.72
C ALA A 128 -3.16 -34.86 -23.62
N GLU A 129 -4.48 -34.69 -23.81
CA GLU A 129 -5.27 -35.51 -24.73
C GLU A 129 -5.01 -35.11 -26.21
N PHE A 130 -5.00 -33.81 -26.52
CA PHE A 130 -4.76 -33.28 -27.88
C PHE A 130 -3.37 -33.64 -28.42
N LEU A 131 -2.35 -33.67 -27.59
CA LEU A 131 -0.98 -33.91 -27.97
C LEU A 131 -0.62 -35.42 -28.06
N LYS A 132 -1.56 -36.34 -27.86
CA LYS A 132 -1.32 -37.78 -28.08
C LYS A 132 -1.07 -38.08 -29.56
N PRO A 133 -0.18 -39.02 -29.88
CA PRO A 133 0.19 -39.35 -31.24
C PRO A 133 -0.99 -39.80 -32.17
N ASN A 134 -2.07 -40.29 -31.57
CA ASN A 134 -3.26 -40.81 -32.27
C ASN A 134 -4.55 -40.06 -31.90
N ALA A 135 -4.44 -38.86 -31.37
CA ALA A 135 -5.61 -38.09 -30.98
C ALA A 135 -6.44 -37.66 -32.19
N GLU A 136 -7.71 -38.04 -32.24
CA GLU A 136 -8.67 -37.30 -33.03
C GLU A 136 -8.69 -35.87 -32.52
N PHE A 137 -8.48 -34.90 -33.41
CA PHE A 137 -8.42 -33.49 -33.04
C PHE A 137 -9.62 -33.12 -32.18
N LEU A 138 -9.39 -32.85 -30.89
CA LEU A 138 -10.37 -32.22 -30.01
C LEU A 138 -10.87 -30.95 -30.75
N SER A 139 -12.17 -30.75 -30.70
CA SER A 139 -12.80 -29.65 -31.40
C SER A 139 -12.15 -28.33 -31.01
N LYS A 140 -11.52 -27.66 -31.94
CA LYS A 140 -10.85 -26.34 -31.76
C LYS A 140 -11.72 -25.33 -30.97
N PRO A 141 -13.08 -25.31 -31.11
CA PRO A 141 -13.94 -24.44 -30.32
C PRO A 141 -13.85 -24.63 -28.80
N SER A 142 -13.62 -25.85 -28.31
CA SER A 142 -13.50 -26.10 -26.86
C SER A 142 -12.23 -25.49 -26.27
N PHE A 143 -11.11 -25.56 -27.00
CA PHE A 143 -9.82 -24.98 -26.61
C PHE A 143 -9.91 -23.44 -26.55
N GLU A 144 -10.53 -22.83 -27.56
CA GLU A 144 -10.72 -21.38 -27.62
C GLU A 144 -11.52 -20.86 -26.41
N ASN A 145 -12.58 -21.56 -26.03
CA ASN A 145 -13.39 -21.18 -24.89
C ASN A 145 -12.59 -21.22 -23.57
N GLN A 146 -11.70 -22.20 -23.39
CA GLN A 146 -10.86 -22.28 -22.20
C GLN A 146 -9.83 -21.13 -22.13
N PHE A 147 -9.24 -20.74 -23.27
CA PHE A 147 -8.38 -19.54 -23.31
C PHE A 147 -9.17 -18.28 -23.00
N LEU A 148 -10.37 -18.10 -23.54
CA LEU A 148 -11.22 -16.97 -23.24
C LEU A 148 -11.56 -16.91 -21.75
N ASN A 149 -11.88 -18.04 -21.13
CA ASN A 149 -12.15 -18.13 -19.70
C ASN A 149 -10.91 -17.79 -18.85
N ALA A 150 -9.73 -18.30 -19.23
CA ALA A 150 -8.49 -17.98 -18.53
C ALA A 150 -8.16 -16.47 -18.61
N PHE A 151 -8.26 -15.86 -19.79
CA PHE A 151 -8.06 -14.42 -19.94
C PHE A 151 -9.12 -13.60 -19.21
N SER A 152 -10.37 -14.03 -19.19
CA SER A 152 -11.42 -13.39 -18.42
C SER A 152 -11.13 -13.40 -16.91
N ASN A 153 -10.65 -14.54 -16.39
CA ASN A 153 -10.24 -14.66 -14.99
C ASN A 153 -9.05 -13.75 -14.67
N LEU A 154 -8.04 -13.67 -15.55
CA LEU A 154 -6.89 -12.76 -15.37
C LEU A 154 -7.30 -11.29 -15.40
N ASN A 155 -8.19 -10.89 -16.31
CA ASN A 155 -8.73 -9.54 -16.35
C ASN A 155 -9.49 -9.20 -15.06
N GLN A 156 -10.30 -10.13 -14.56
CA GLN A 156 -11.02 -9.94 -13.30
C GLN A 156 -10.07 -9.78 -12.12
N LEU A 157 -8.99 -10.56 -12.07
CA LEU A 157 -7.94 -10.40 -11.06
C LEU A 157 -7.26 -9.03 -11.16
N SER A 158 -6.91 -8.58 -12.37
CA SER A 158 -6.34 -7.25 -12.60
C SER A 158 -7.27 -6.12 -12.17
N ASP A 159 -8.57 -6.21 -12.45
CA ASP A 159 -9.57 -5.23 -12.01
C ASP A 159 -9.66 -5.16 -10.47
N ILE A 160 -9.56 -6.31 -9.80
CA ILE A 160 -9.50 -6.35 -8.33
C ILE A 160 -8.23 -5.65 -7.84
N GLN A 161 -7.05 -5.93 -8.42
CA GLN A 161 -5.80 -5.27 -8.05
C GLN A 161 -5.88 -3.75 -8.18
N LEU A 162 -6.45 -3.27 -9.29
CA LEU A 162 -6.63 -1.84 -9.53
C LEU A 162 -7.53 -1.19 -8.48
N THR A 163 -8.64 -1.85 -8.14
CA THR A 163 -9.62 -1.35 -7.16
C THR A 163 -9.02 -1.30 -5.75
N GLU A 164 -8.35 -2.36 -5.34
CA GLU A 164 -7.66 -2.43 -4.05
C GLU A 164 -6.51 -1.44 -3.95
N GLY A 165 -5.70 -1.31 -5.01
CA GLY A 165 -4.63 -0.32 -5.09
C GLY A 165 -5.15 1.11 -4.96
N LYS A 166 -6.28 1.44 -5.61
CA LYS A 166 -6.94 2.74 -5.46
C LYS A 166 -7.41 2.98 -4.03
N THR A 167 -7.98 1.97 -3.38
CA THR A 167 -8.42 2.06 -1.98
C THR A 167 -7.25 2.37 -1.05
N LEU A 168 -6.10 1.70 -1.22
CA LEU A 168 -4.88 1.96 -0.44
C LEU A 168 -4.35 3.38 -0.66
N ILE A 169 -4.35 3.87 -1.90
CA ILE A 169 -3.95 5.24 -2.22
C ILE A 169 -4.87 6.26 -1.55
N ASP A 170 -6.19 6.04 -1.57
CA ASP A 170 -7.15 6.96 -0.96
C ASP A 170 -7.07 6.94 0.58
N GLN A 171 -6.75 5.82 1.19
CA GLN A 171 -6.40 5.72 2.61
C GLN A 171 -5.12 6.51 2.93
N SER A 172 -4.06 6.32 2.15
CA SER A 172 -2.80 7.06 2.30
C SER A 172 -3.00 8.57 2.21
N LYS A 173 -3.84 9.05 1.26
CA LYS A 173 -4.20 10.48 1.15
C LYS A 173 -4.89 11.02 2.41
N LYS A 174 -5.77 10.23 3.03
CA LYS A 174 -6.43 10.62 4.29
C LYS A 174 -5.43 10.76 5.44
N ILE A 175 -4.46 9.83 5.53
CA ILE A 175 -3.39 9.89 6.53
C ILE A 175 -2.55 11.16 6.33
N VAL A 176 -2.14 11.46 5.10
CA VAL A 176 -1.37 12.67 4.77
C VAL A 176 -2.16 13.93 5.09
N ALA A 177 -3.45 13.99 4.74
CA ALA A 177 -4.30 15.14 5.06
C ALA A 177 -4.43 15.36 6.56
N GLY A 178 -4.58 14.29 7.35
CA GLY A 178 -4.59 14.34 8.82
C GLY A 178 -3.27 14.87 9.39
N SER A 179 -2.13 14.41 8.87
CA SER A 179 -0.80 14.89 9.26
C SER A 179 -0.62 16.39 8.98
N THR A 180 -1.13 16.89 7.86
CA THR A 180 -1.07 18.33 7.52
C THR A 180 -1.81 19.19 8.55
N ILE A 181 -2.99 18.75 9.02
CA ILE A 181 -3.75 19.45 10.05
C ILE A 181 -2.96 19.49 11.38
N LEU A 182 -2.34 18.37 11.76
CA LEU A 182 -1.50 18.28 12.95
C LEU A 182 -0.30 19.23 12.89
N THR A 183 0.32 19.37 11.72
CA THR A 183 1.45 20.29 11.50
C THR A 183 1.02 21.75 11.63
N GLN A 184 -0.15 22.12 11.10
CA GLN A 184 -0.71 23.48 11.28
C GLN A 184 -1.02 23.80 12.74
N PHE A 185 -1.54 22.83 13.49
CA PHE A 185 -1.76 22.94 14.93
C PHE A 185 -0.46 23.18 15.70
N GLU A 186 0.62 22.45 15.36
CA GLU A 186 1.95 22.64 15.93
C GLU A 186 2.48 24.04 15.73
N LEU A 187 2.37 24.57 14.50
CA LEU A 187 2.78 25.94 14.17
C LEU A 187 2.04 26.97 15.05
N GLY A 188 0.74 26.79 15.24
CA GLY A 188 -0.08 27.61 16.15
C GLY A 188 0.42 27.55 17.59
N MET A 189 0.76 26.34 18.08
CA MET A 189 1.30 26.16 19.42
C MET A 189 2.67 26.83 19.61
N ILE A 190 3.56 26.72 18.63
CA ILE A 190 4.88 27.38 18.67
C ILE A 190 4.72 28.90 18.76
N ILE A 191 3.79 29.49 18.02
CA ILE A 191 3.48 30.93 18.09
C ILE A 191 2.99 31.31 19.49
N ILE A 192 2.10 30.54 20.09
CA ILE A 192 1.60 30.78 21.44
C ILE A 192 2.72 30.71 22.48
N ILE A 193 3.62 29.73 22.38
CA ILE A 193 4.80 29.61 23.25
C ILE A 193 5.69 30.86 23.11
N GLY A 194 5.96 31.29 21.87
CA GLY A 194 6.75 32.47 21.59
C GLY A 194 6.17 33.74 22.22
N LEU A 195 4.85 33.93 22.14
CA LEU A 195 4.16 35.06 22.78
C LEU A 195 4.22 34.99 24.29
N ILE A 196 4.10 33.83 24.90
CA ILE A 196 4.23 33.63 26.35
C ILE A 196 5.66 33.98 26.82
N ILE A 197 6.68 33.51 26.10
CA ILE A 197 8.08 33.82 26.41
C ILE A 197 8.32 35.33 26.31
N LEU A 198 7.84 35.98 25.23
CA LEU A 198 7.95 37.40 25.04
C LEU A 198 7.31 38.18 26.19
N ALA A 199 6.08 37.81 26.59
CA ALA A 199 5.37 38.43 27.70
C ALA A 199 6.14 38.28 29.05
N LEU A 200 6.75 37.13 29.30
CA LEU A 200 7.57 36.90 30.51
C LEU A 200 8.83 37.75 30.51
N VAL A 201 9.52 37.91 29.36
CA VAL A 201 10.73 38.75 29.23
C VAL A 201 10.36 40.23 29.49
N LEU A 202 9.30 40.71 28.88
CA LEU A 202 8.83 42.10 29.07
C LEU A 202 8.42 42.38 30.53
N ALA A 203 7.71 41.43 31.16
CA ALA A 203 7.35 41.52 32.59
C ALA A 203 8.56 41.50 33.48
N SER A 204 9.61 40.74 33.14
CA SER A 204 10.88 40.70 33.93
C SER A 204 11.63 42.04 33.86
N ASN A 205 11.73 42.66 32.68
CA ASN A 205 12.41 43.96 32.51
C ASN A 205 11.73 45.11 33.26
N SER A 206 10.40 45.12 33.36
CA SER A 206 9.62 46.10 34.15
C SER A 206 9.93 46.05 35.65
N ILE A 207 10.27 44.89 36.19
CA ILE A 207 10.61 44.71 37.62
C ILE A 207 12.00 45.22 37.94
N THR A 208 12.96 45.10 37.02
CA THR A 208 14.33 45.59 37.21
C THR A 208 14.41 47.14 37.21
N ALA A 209 13.60 47.79 36.36
CA ALA A 209 13.51 49.26 36.35
C ALA A 209 12.95 49.88 37.64
N GLN A 210 11.97 49.22 38.28
CA GLN A 210 11.40 49.71 39.58
C GLN A 210 12.37 49.54 40.78
N THR A 211 13.28 48.59 40.75
CA THR A 211 14.24 48.36 41.82
C THR A 211 15.40 49.38 41.78
N SER A 212 15.75 49.87 40.60
CA SER A 212 16.79 50.90 40.40
C SER A 212 16.39 52.28 40.92
N GLN A 213 15.08 52.66 40.88
CA GLN A 213 14.62 53.95 41.39
C GLN A 213 14.55 54.05 42.90
N LYS A 214 14.50 52.92 43.66
CA LYS A 214 14.44 52.92 45.11
C LYS A 214 15.79 53.14 45.79
N HIS A 215 16.90 53.01 45.09
CA HIS A 215 18.25 53.18 45.64
C HIS A 215 18.84 54.60 45.49
N GLN A 216 18.16 55.54 44.86
CA GLN A 216 18.61 56.90 44.71
C GLN A 216 17.98 57.95 45.67
N LEU A 217 17.19 57.50 46.64
CA LEU A 217 16.60 58.36 47.66
C LEU A 217 16.96 57.91 49.11
N ASN A 218 18.24 57.92 49.44
CA ASN A 218 18.78 58.00 50.78
C ASN A 218 20.12 58.72 50.77
#